data_3d823309528812a2bd25c8bb433bca25
#
_entry.id   3d823309528812a2bd25c8bb433bca25
#
_cell.length_a   1.000
_cell.length_b   1.000
_cell.length_c   1.000
_cell.angle_alpha   90.00
_cell.angle_beta   90.00
_cell.angle_gamma   90.00
#
_symmetry.space_group_name_H-M   'P 1'
#
loop_
_entity.id
_entity.type
_entity.pdbx_description
1 polymer ?
#
loop_
_entity_poly.entity_id
_entity_poly.type
_entity_poly.pdbx_seq_one_letter_code
_entity_poly.pdbx_strand_id
1 'polypeptide(L)'
;LVMPPAIVARMASTIDSISNGRFGLNVVTGWQPPEYTQMGMWPGNEYFGKRYEYLSEYVQILRELWANGKSDFKGEHFQMEDCRVSPRPQADMKIICAGQSDAGLEFSAQYADYNFVFGKGLNTPTAYAEINDRLKEKTDLTGRDVQTYVLFMVIAAETDEEAQAKWQHYNDGADMEAINWLMNQGGKDTTS
;
A
#
# COMPACT_ATOMS: atom_id res chain seq x y z
N LEU A 1 0.61 -5.81 -9.31
CA LEU A 1 0.29 -6.02 -10.73
C LEU A 1 1.49 -6.49 -11.56
N VAL A 2 2.63 -5.82 -11.46
CA VAL A 2 3.80 -6.07 -12.32
C VAL A 2 4.62 -7.30 -11.95
N MET A 3 4.52 -7.80 -10.73
CA MET A 3 5.26 -8.98 -10.32
C MET A 3 4.33 -10.10 -9.85
N PRO A 4 4.55 -11.36 -10.29
CA PRO A 4 3.81 -12.50 -9.78
C PRO A 4 4.00 -12.70 -8.26
N PRO A 5 2.97 -13.14 -7.51
CA PRO A 5 3.06 -13.31 -6.06
C PRO A 5 4.19 -14.25 -5.63
N ALA A 6 4.47 -15.30 -6.38
CA ALA A 6 5.57 -16.22 -6.12
C ALA A 6 6.95 -15.55 -6.14
N ILE A 7 7.16 -14.60 -7.06
CA ILE A 7 8.42 -13.86 -7.16
C ILE A 7 8.56 -12.92 -5.97
N VAL A 8 7.49 -12.17 -5.65
CA VAL A 8 7.49 -11.26 -4.49
C VAL A 8 7.68 -12.04 -3.19
N ALA A 9 7.04 -13.20 -3.01
CA ALA A 9 7.24 -14.03 -1.83
C ALA A 9 8.70 -14.43 -1.64
N ARG A 10 9.39 -14.83 -2.71
CA ARG A 10 10.82 -15.22 -2.66
C ARG A 10 11.74 -14.04 -2.39
N MET A 11 11.50 -12.91 -3.05
CA MET A 11 12.26 -11.68 -2.81
C MET A 11 12.11 -11.22 -1.36
N ALA A 12 10.89 -11.18 -0.87
CA ALA A 12 10.57 -10.78 0.50
C ALA A 12 11.25 -11.72 1.52
N SER A 13 11.20 -13.03 1.32
CA SER A 13 11.90 -14.00 2.18
C SER A 13 13.43 -13.80 2.17
N THR A 14 14.00 -13.44 1.03
CA THR A 14 15.43 -13.14 0.92
C THR A 14 15.79 -11.88 1.71
N ILE A 15 15.01 -10.82 1.55
CA ILE A 15 15.23 -9.55 2.27
C ILE A 15 15.02 -9.75 3.79
N ASP A 16 14.00 -10.52 4.18
CA ASP A 16 13.77 -10.86 5.58
C ASP A 16 14.97 -11.58 6.20
N SER A 17 15.52 -12.56 5.50
CA SER A 17 16.73 -13.28 5.92
C SER A 17 17.95 -12.35 6.09
N ILE A 18 18.19 -11.45 5.12
CA ILE A 18 19.30 -10.48 5.15
C ILE A 18 19.09 -9.45 6.28
N SER A 19 17.85 -9.01 6.49
CA SER A 19 17.50 -8.03 7.51
C SER A 19 17.32 -8.62 8.91
N ASN A 20 17.44 -9.93 9.03
CA ASN A 20 17.22 -10.66 10.28
C ASN A 20 15.82 -10.40 10.89
N GLY A 21 14.78 -10.64 10.08
CA GLY A 21 13.38 -10.53 10.48
C GLY A 21 12.83 -9.10 10.60
N ARG A 22 13.51 -8.09 10.02
CA ARG A 22 13.12 -6.67 10.11
C ARG A 22 12.47 -6.14 8.82
N PHE A 23 11.91 -7.02 8.01
CA PHE A 23 11.26 -6.64 6.75
C PHE A 23 9.75 -6.71 6.87
N GLY A 24 9.08 -5.76 6.23
CA GLY A 24 7.64 -5.75 5.98
C GLY A 24 7.37 -5.34 4.54
N LEU A 25 6.23 -5.75 4.01
CA LEU A 25 5.85 -5.52 2.63
C LEU A 25 4.69 -4.53 2.53
N ASN A 26 4.89 -3.41 1.84
CA ASN A 26 3.79 -2.53 1.46
C ASN A 26 3.18 -3.03 0.14
N VAL A 27 1.88 -3.32 0.15
CA VAL A 27 1.13 -3.78 -1.02
C VAL A 27 0.18 -2.70 -1.50
N VAL A 28 0.25 -2.40 -2.80
CA VAL A 28 -0.57 -1.38 -3.46
C VAL A 28 -1.18 -1.96 -4.73
N THR A 29 -2.45 -1.66 -4.95
CA THR A 29 -3.17 -2.11 -6.15
C THR A 29 -2.68 -1.46 -7.44
N GLY A 30 -2.03 -0.29 -7.33
CA GLY A 30 -1.70 0.57 -8.47
C GLY A 30 -2.85 1.49 -8.87
N TRP A 31 -2.53 2.70 -9.37
CA TRP A 31 -3.52 3.71 -9.69
C TRP A 31 -3.16 4.58 -10.91
N GLN A 32 -1.92 4.48 -11.41
CA GLN A 32 -1.44 5.26 -12.54
C GLN A 32 -1.32 4.40 -13.81
N PRO A 33 -2.32 4.35 -14.70
CA PRO A 33 -2.24 3.57 -15.93
C PRO A 33 -0.97 3.78 -16.77
N PRO A 34 -0.40 5.03 -16.88
CA PRO A 34 0.82 5.25 -17.65
C PRO A 34 2.03 4.44 -17.18
N GLU A 35 2.17 4.18 -15.87
CA GLU A 35 3.26 3.36 -15.33
C GLU A 35 3.21 1.91 -15.87
N TYR A 36 2.01 1.38 -16.04
CA TYR A 36 1.79 0.01 -16.51
C TYR A 36 1.80 -0.08 -18.04
N THR A 37 1.26 0.93 -18.73
CA THR A 37 1.26 0.94 -20.20
C THR A 37 2.67 1.02 -20.78
N GLN A 38 3.59 1.72 -20.13
CA GLN A 38 5.00 1.77 -20.53
C GLN A 38 5.68 0.40 -20.47
N MET A 39 5.21 -0.49 -19.60
CA MET A 39 5.72 -1.86 -19.45
C MET A 39 4.90 -2.89 -20.25
N GLY A 40 3.86 -2.47 -20.98
CA GLY A 40 2.94 -3.38 -21.67
C GLY A 40 2.08 -4.21 -20.72
N MET A 41 1.87 -3.78 -19.48
CA MET A 41 1.22 -4.57 -18.43
C MET A 41 -0.13 -3.98 -17.97
N TRP A 42 -0.65 -2.97 -18.65
CA TRP A 42 -1.96 -2.42 -18.27
C TRP A 42 -3.10 -3.38 -18.69
N PRO A 43 -3.89 -3.89 -17.73
CA PRO A 43 -4.93 -4.88 -18.01
C PRO A 43 -6.26 -4.25 -18.49
N GLY A 44 -6.33 -2.94 -18.59
CA GLY A 44 -7.55 -2.20 -18.94
C GLY A 44 -8.23 -1.56 -17.74
N ASN A 45 -9.19 -0.67 -18.03
CA ASN A 45 -9.85 0.13 -16.99
C ASN A 45 -10.76 -0.71 -16.06
N GLU A 46 -11.23 -1.87 -16.51
CA GLU A 46 -12.02 -2.80 -15.68
C GLU A 46 -11.25 -3.31 -14.46
N TYR A 47 -9.93 -3.27 -14.50
CA TYR A 47 -9.07 -3.63 -13.38
C TYR A 47 -9.36 -2.80 -12.12
N PHE A 48 -9.68 -1.52 -12.25
CA PHE A 48 -9.98 -0.68 -11.09
C PHE A 48 -11.15 -1.23 -10.26
N GLY A 49 -12.18 -1.77 -10.89
CA GLY A 49 -13.31 -2.39 -10.20
C GLY A 49 -12.98 -3.69 -9.47
N LYS A 50 -11.95 -4.41 -9.93
CA LYS A 50 -11.55 -5.74 -9.40
C LYS A 50 -10.23 -5.75 -8.63
N ARG A 51 -9.56 -4.60 -8.52
CA ARG A 51 -8.20 -4.52 -8.00
C ARG A 51 -8.02 -5.05 -6.57
N TYR A 52 -9.02 -4.89 -5.72
CA TYR A 52 -8.95 -5.40 -4.35
C TYR A 52 -9.27 -6.91 -4.28
N GLU A 53 -10.09 -7.44 -5.17
CA GLU A 53 -10.28 -8.89 -5.32
C GLU A 53 -8.96 -9.54 -5.74
N TYR A 54 -8.33 -8.98 -6.78
CA TYR A 54 -7.01 -9.41 -7.25
C TYR A 54 -5.95 -9.35 -6.12
N LEU A 55 -5.89 -8.23 -5.37
CA LEU A 55 -4.94 -8.07 -4.28
C LEU A 55 -5.23 -9.01 -3.11
N SER A 56 -6.50 -9.34 -2.86
CA SER A 56 -6.89 -10.31 -1.82
C SER A 56 -6.34 -11.69 -2.09
N GLU A 57 -6.48 -12.21 -3.31
CA GLU A 57 -5.89 -13.49 -3.70
C GLU A 57 -4.36 -13.44 -3.65
N TYR A 58 -3.78 -12.32 -4.10
CA TYR A 58 -2.34 -12.09 -4.08
C TYR A 58 -1.77 -12.19 -2.65
N VAL A 59 -2.39 -11.53 -1.69
CA VAL A 59 -1.95 -11.54 -0.29
C VAL A 59 -2.15 -12.91 0.35
N GLN A 60 -3.23 -13.62 0.03
CA GLN A 60 -3.46 -14.98 0.51
C GLN A 60 -2.33 -15.91 0.04
N ILE A 61 -1.92 -15.83 -1.23
CA ILE A 61 -0.79 -16.61 -1.75
C ILE A 61 0.51 -16.27 -1.02
N LEU A 62 0.79 -14.99 -0.77
CA LEU A 62 1.97 -14.58 0.00
C LEU A 62 1.96 -15.21 1.40
N ARG A 63 0.83 -15.10 2.11
CA ARG A 63 0.66 -15.66 3.46
C ARG A 63 0.85 -17.17 3.47
N GLU A 64 0.24 -17.91 2.52
CA GLU A 64 0.42 -19.35 2.40
C GLU A 64 1.89 -19.75 2.17
N LEU A 65 2.56 -19.07 1.22
CA LEU A 65 3.96 -19.35 0.91
C LEU A 65 4.87 -19.07 2.12
N TRP A 66 4.66 -18.00 2.83
CA TRP A 66 5.48 -17.67 4.00
C TRP A 66 5.21 -18.59 5.19
N ALA A 67 3.95 -18.95 5.45
CA ALA A 67 3.58 -19.80 6.56
C ALA A 67 3.93 -21.27 6.30
N ASN A 68 3.65 -21.77 5.10
CA ASN A 68 3.72 -23.22 4.80
C ASN A 68 4.93 -23.60 3.92
N GLY A 69 5.59 -22.61 3.29
CA GLY A 69 6.62 -22.85 2.28
C GLY A 69 6.07 -23.33 0.93
N LYS A 70 4.75 -23.45 0.81
CA LYS A 70 4.05 -23.96 -0.37
C LYS A 70 2.67 -23.31 -0.51
N SER A 71 2.22 -23.14 -1.77
CA SER A 71 0.84 -22.78 -2.11
C SER A 71 0.38 -23.56 -3.34
N ASP A 72 -0.83 -24.11 -3.27
CA ASP A 72 -1.60 -24.68 -4.38
C ASP A 72 -2.90 -23.87 -4.59
N PHE A 73 -2.86 -22.57 -4.28
CA PHE A 73 -4.01 -21.66 -4.31
C PHE A 73 -4.74 -21.69 -5.65
N LYS A 74 -6.07 -21.73 -5.61
CA LYS A 74 -6.94 -21.70 -6.78
C LYS A 74 -8.00 -20.64 -6.56
N GLY A 75 -7.85 -19.50 -7.21
CA GLY A 75 -8.78 -18.39 -7.19
C GLY A 75 -9.26 -18.00 -8.58
N GLU A 76 -9.89 -16.86 -8.71
CA GLU A 76 -10.34 -16.32 -9.99
C GLU A 76 -9.15 -15.74 -10.78
N HIS A 77 -8.25 -15.04 -10.08
CA HIS A 77 -7.13 -14.31 -10.68
C HIS A 77 -5.82 -15.11 -10.70
N PHE A 78 -5.64 -16.03 -9.77
CA PHE A 78 -4.42 -16.82 -9.64
C PHE A 78 -4.68 -18.31 -9.53
N GLN A 79 -3.86 -19.09 -10.24
CA GLN A 79 -3.87 -20.54 -10.22
C GLN A 79 -2.43 -21.01 -9.92
N MET A 80 -2.18 -21.41 -8.67
CA MET A 80 -0.87 -21.91 -8.25
C MET A 80 -0.84 -23.43 -8.33
N GLU A 81 0.32 -24.01 -8.67
CA GLU A 81 0.55 -25.45 -8.71
C GLU A 81 1.93 -25.76 -8.15
N ASP A 82 1.99 -26.46 -7.02
CA ASP A 82 3.21 -26.82 -6.30
C ASP A 82 4.20 -25.64 -6.15
N CYS A 83 3.66 -24.42 -5.97
CA CYS A 83 4.47 -23.23 -5.85
C CYS A 83 5.19 -23.23 -4.49
N ARG A 84 6.51 -23.06 -4.49
CA ARG A 84 7.35 -23.18 -3.29
C ARG A 84 8.19 -21.96 -3.03
N VAL A 85 8.44 -21.68 -1.74
CA VAL A 85 9.39 -20.68 -1.25
C VAL A 85 10.32 -21.31 -0.23
N SER A 86 11.62 -21.03 -0.37
CA SER A 86 12.65 -21.44 0.58
C SER A 86 13.83 -20.46 0.49
N PRO A 87 14.39 -20.00 1.63
CA PRO A 87 13.87 -20.22 2.99
C PRO A 87 12.53 -19.55 3.22
N ARG A 88 11.81 -19.98 4.27
CA ARG A 88 10.65 -19.24 4.77
C ARG A 88 11.12 -18.04 5.59
N PRO A 89 10.32 -16.98 5.73
CA PRO A 89 10.64 -15.88 6.63
C PRO A 89 10.94 -16.34 8.05
N GLN A 90 11.84 -15.64 8.72
CA GLN A 90 12.21 -15.92 10.11
C GLN A 90 11.20 -15.37 11.11
N ALA A 91 10.48 -14.33 10.72
CA ALA A 91 9.45 -13.68 11.51
C ALA A 91 8.11 -13.66 10.77
N ASP A 92 7.04 -13.31 11.48
CA ASP A 92 5.75 -13.02 10.88
C ASP A 92 5.85 -11.71 10.09
N MET A 93 5.98 -11.86 8.76
CA MET A 93 6.20 -10.74 7.85
C MET A 93 4.97 -9.83 7.80
N LYS A 94 5.16 -8.58 8.15
CA LYS A 94 4.08 -7.58 8.21
C LYS A 94 3.70 -7.10 6.83
N ILE A 95 2.39 -6.97 6.63
CA ILE A 95 1.79 -6.38 5.42
C ILE A 95 1.25 -5.01 5.76
N ILE A 96 1.70 -4.02 4.97
CA ILE A 96 1.27 -2.63 5.04
C ILE A 96 0.40 -2.35 3.81
N CYS A 97 -0.70 -1.64 4.00
CA CYS A 97 -1.55 -1.14 2.93
C CYS A 97 -1.65 0.38 3.00
N ALA A 98 -2.10 1.03 1.93
CA ALA A 98 -2.19 2.49 1.85
C ALA A 98 -3.56 2.96 1.32
N GLY A 99 -4.57 2.10 1.32
CA GLY A 99 -5.93 2.42 0.87
C GLY A 99 -6.67 3.30 1.88
N GLN A 100 -7.26 4.40 1.41
CA GLN A 100 -8.07 5.31 2.22
C GLN A 100 -9.55 5.39 1.74
N SER A 101 -9.87 4.78 0.59
CA SER A 101 -11.24 4.54 0.15
C SER A 101 -11.92 3.47 1.01
N ASP A 102 -13.25 3.36 0.96
CA ASP A 102 -13.96 2.33 1.71
C ASP A 102 -13.47 0.91 1.36
N ALA A 103 -13.31 0.61 0.07
CA ALA A 103 -12.78 -0.67 -0.38
C ALA A 103 -11.34 -0.92 0.10
N GLY A 104 -10.51 0.14 0.13
CA GLY A 104 -9.14 0.07 0.64
C GLY A 104 -9.08 -0.19 2.14
N LEU A 105 -9.93 0.45 2.92
CA LEU A 105 -10.03 0.23 4.36
C LEU A 105 -10.62 -1.15 4.68
N GLU A 106 -11.58 -1.65 3.91
CA GLU A 106 -12.09 -3.03 4.01
C GLU A 106 -11.01 -4.06 3.76
N PHE A 107 -10.24 -3.86 2.67
CA PHE A 107 -9.10 -4.71 2.37
C PHE A 107 -8.06 -4.68 3.51
N SER A 108 -7.72 -3.48 4.01
CA SER A 108 -6.76 -3.32 5.11
C SER A 108 -7.23 -4.02 6.38
N ALA A 109 -8.51 -3.89 6.73
CA ALA A 109 -9.09 -4.55 7.90
C ALA A 109 -9.04 -6.08 7.82
N GLN A 110 -9.07 -6.65 6.61
CA GLN A 110 -9.04 -8.11 6.41
C GLN A 110 -7.62 -8.67 6.31
N TYR A 111 -6.70 -7.95 5.68
CA TYR A 111 -5.43 -8.51 5.22
C TYR A 111 -4.17 -7.82 5.75
N ALA A 112 -4.26 -6.54 6.16
CA ALA A 112 -3.10 -5.77 6.60
C ALA A 112 -2.80 -5.95 8.09
N ASP A 113 -1.54 -5.68 8.45
CA ASP A 113 -1.11 -5.46 9.84
C ASP A 113 -1.03 -3.96 10.14
N TYR A 114 -0.78 -3.15 9.10
CA TYR A 114 -0.73 -1.69 9.18
C TYR A 114 -1.44 -1.06 7.99
N ASN A 115 -2.14 0.06 8.22
CA ASN A 115 -2.63 0.92 7.16
C ASN A 115 -1.89 2.25 7.19
N PHE A 116 -1.40 2.67 6.02
CA PHE A 116 -0.65 3.90 5.85
C PHE A 116 -1.61 5.03 5.46
N VAL A 117 -1.63 6.11 6.22
CA VAL A 117 -2.49 7.27 5.99
C VAL A 117 -1.67 8.56 5.87
N PHE A 118 -2.20 9.50 5.09
CA PHE A 118 -1.62 10.82 4.96
C PHE A 118 -2.29 11.79 5.94
N GLY A 119 -1.49 12.64 6.57
CA GLY A 119 -2.00 13.84 7.21
C GLY A 119 -2.55 14.83 6.18
N LYS A 120 -3.46 15.68 6.60
CA LYS A 120 -4.05 16.74 5.76
C LYS A 120 -3.86 18.10 6.43
N GLY A 121 -3.83 19.14 5.59
CA GLY A 121 -3.74 20.53 6.08
C GLY A 121 -2.34 20.91 6.56
N LEU A 122 -2.23 22.15 7.03
CA LEU A 122 -1.01 22.74 7.57
C LEU A 122 -1.11 22.74 9.11
N ASN A 123 -0.07 22.23 9.78
CA ASN A 123 -0.01 22.15 11.23
C ASN A 123 -1.24 21.45 11.88
N THR A 124 -1.75 20.40 11.23
CA THR A 124 -2.92 19.66 11.70
C THR A 124 -2.51 18.21 12.04
N PRO A 125 -1.84 17.97 13.20
CA PRO A 125 -1.29 16.66 13.52
C PRO A 125 -2.34 15.56 13.74
N THR A 126 -3.62 15.92 13.90
CA THR A 126 -4.75 15.00 14.11
C THR A 126 -5.55 14.74 12.83
N ALA A 127 -5.13 15.24 11.67
CA ALA A 127 -5.89 15.13 10.42
C ALA A 127 -6.08 13.69 9.90
N TYR A 128 -5.37 12.73 10.47
CA TYR A 128 -5.53 11.30 10.20
C TYR A 128 -6.72 10.67 10.96
N ALA A 129 -7.26 11.32 11.98
CA ALA A 129 -8.21 10.72 12.92
C ALA A 129 -9.46 10.15 12.22
N GLU A 130 -10.06 10.88 11.29
CA GLU A 130 -11.24 10.45 10.54
C GLU A 130 -11.00 9.10 9.81
N ILE A 131 -9.87 8.96 9.12
CA ILE A 131 -9.53 7.72 8.41
C ILE A 131 -9.26 6.59 9.41
N ASN A 132 -8.63 6.90 10.52
CA ASN A 132 -8.37 5.91 11.57
C ASN A 132 -9.67 5.40 12.20
N ASP A 133 -10.64 6.28 12.45
CA ASP A 133 -11.94 5.90 12.99
C ASP A 133 -12.71 4.99 12.02
N ARG A 134 -12.72 5.33 10.73
CA ARG A 134 -13.31 4.48 9.68
C ARG A 134 -12.61 3.12 9.55
N LEU A 135 -11.29 3.08 9.67
CA LEU A 135 -10.55 1.81 9.71
C LEU A 135 -10.96 0.99 10.94
N LYS A 136 -11.06 1.64 12.10
CA LYS A 136 -11.46 0.97 13.34
C LYS A 136 -12.85 0.34 13.24
N GLU A 137 -13.83 1.02 12.67
CA GLU A 137 -15.16 0.45 12.43
C GLU A 137 -15.09 -0.86 11.64
N LYS A 138 -14.21 -0.93 10.61
CA LYS A 138 -14.05 -2.13 9.80
C LYS A 138 -13.25 -3.22 10.53
N THR A 139 -12.26 -2.87 11.31
CA THR A 139 -11.49 -3.85 12.12
C THR A 139 -12.30 -4.43 13.26
N ASP A 140 -13.23 -3.68 13.84
CA ASP A 140 -14.17 -4.18 14.84
C ASP A 140 -15.06 -5.31 14.26
N LEU A 141 -15.36 -5.28 12.96
CA LEU A 141 -16.12 -6.35 12.28
C LEU A 141 -15.25 -7.59 11.99
N THR A 142 -13.97 -7.43 11.72
CA THR A 142 -13.06 -8.53 11.42
C THR A 142 -12.40 -9.14 12.66
N GLY A 143 -12.41 -8.42 13.78
CA GLY A 143 -11.72 -8.79 15.03
C GLY A 143 -10.19 -8.69 14.91
N ARG A 144 -9.66 -8.02 13.88
CA ARG A 144 -8.22 -7.85 13.67
C ARG A 144 -7.74 -6.53 14.27
N ASP A 145 -6.53 -6.55 14.81
CA ASP A 145 -5.82 -5.35 15.24
C ASP A 145 -4.92 -4.85 14.09
N VAL A 146 -5.40 -3.81 13.40
CA VAL A 146 -4.67 -3.16 12.30
C VAL A 146 -4.22 -1.78 12.77
N GLN A 147 -2.92 -1.58 12.86
CA GLN A 147 -2.33 -0.33 13.30
C GLN A 147 -2.23 0.69 12.17
N THR A 148 -2.09 1.97 12.50
CA THR A 148 -1.99 3.05 11.52
C THR A 148 -0.60 3.66 11.52
N TYR A 149 0.04 3.73 10.35
CA TYR A 149 1.19 4.59 10.10
C TYR A 149 0.72 5.91 9.50
N VAL A 150 1.18 7.01 10.08
CA VAL A 150 0.81 8.36 9.62
C VAL A 150 2.02 9.04 8.98
N LEU A 151 1.86 9.51 7.75
CA LEU A 151 2.86 10.32 7.06
C LEU A 151 2.61 11.80 7.34
N PHE A 152 3.62 12.44 7.88
CA PHE A 152 3.71 13.90 7.96
C PHE A 152 4.88 14.40 7.11
N MET A 153 4.62 15.45 6.32
CA MET A 153 5.68 16.23 5.70
C MET A 153 6.13 17.28 6.71
N VAL A 154 7.40 17.22 7.12
CA VAL A 154 7.94 18.10 8.13
C VAL A 154 8.92 19.08 7.51
N ILE A 155 8.71 20.39 7.74
CA ILE A 155 9.65 21.44 7.39
C ILE A 155 10.22 21.98 8.71
N ALA A 156 11.51 21.71 8.92
CA ALA A 156 12.20 22.11 10.14
C ALA A 156 13.19 23.27 9.89
N ALA A 157 13.29 24.17 10.86
CA ALA A 157 14.26 25.26 10.91
C ALA A 157 14.56 25.64 12.37
N GLU A 158 15.42 26.61 12.59
CA GLU A 158 15.77 27.11 13.95
C GLU A 158 14.60 27.85 14.59
N THR A 159 13.76 28.54 13.77
CA THR A 159 12.56 29.24 14.21
C THR A 159 11.35 28.92 13.35
N ASP A 160 10.15 29.18 13.85
CA ASP A 160 8.90 29.01 13.13
C ASP A 160 8.83 29.93 11.90
N GLU A 161 9.35 31.15 11.97
CA GLU A 161 9.42 32.10 10.88
C GLU A 161 10.29 31.58 9.72
N GLU A 162 11.42 30.97 10.03
CA GLU A 162 12.29 30.34 9.03
C GLU A 162 11.64 29.09 8.42
N ALA A 163 10.95 28.28 9.20
CA ALA A 163 10.21 27.13 8.71
C ALA A 163 9.08 27.58 7.75
N GLN A 164 8.35 28.63 8.12
CA GLN A 164 7.30 29.22 7.31
C GLN A 164 7.85 29.83 6.00
N ALA A 165 9.00 30.48 6.06
CA ALA A 165 9.66 31.03 4.87
C ALA A 165 10.11 29.92 3.90
N LYS A 166 10.62 28.78 4.42
CA LYS A 166 10.93 27.61 3.60
C LYS A 166 9.68 27.03 2.93
N TRP A 167 8.60 26.89 3.69
CA TRP A 167 7.33 26.41 3.14
C TRP A 167 6.82 27.31 2.03
N GLN A 168 6.85 28.64 2.23
CA GLN A 168 6.45 29.62 1.21
C GLN A 168 7.34 29.50 -0.04
N HIS A 169 8.65 29.40 0.14
CA HIS A 169 9.59 29.23 -0.95
C HIS A 169 9.29 27.99 -1.81
N TYR A 170 8.94 26.86 -1.19
CA TYR A 170 8.56 25.64 -1.92
C TYR A 170 7.24 25.80 -2.68
N ASN A 171 6.28 26.51 -2.13
CA ASN A 171 5.02 26.79 -2.81
C ASN A 171 5.20 27.74 -4.00
N ASP A 172 6.00 28.82 -3.82
CA ASP A 172 6.25 29.80 -4.87
C ASP A 172 7.04 29.20 -6.04
N GLY A 173 7.93 28.25 -5.75
CA GLY A 173 8.72 27.52 -6.74
C GLY A 173 8.08 26.24 -7.27
N ALA A 174 6.82 25.97 -6.93
CA ALA A 174 6.15 24.75 -7.33
C ALA A 174 5.92 24.68 -8.85
N ASP A 175 6.30 23.57 -9.46
CA ASP A 175 5.97 23.28 -10.86
C ASP A 175 4.49 22.90 -10.99
N MET A 176 3.66 23.89 -11.25
CA MET A 176 2.21 23.72 -11.36
C MET A 176 1.80 22.86 -12.56
N GLU A 177 2.61 22.78 -13.61
CA GLU A 177 2.33 21.90 -14.75
C GLU A 177 2.50 20.44 -14.34
N ALA A 178 3.61 20.10 -13.67
CA ALA A 178 3.85 18.76 -13.15
C ALA A 178 2.82 18.35 -12.09
N ILE A 179 2.47 19.25 -11.16
CA ILE A 179 1.45 19.01 -10.13
C ILE A 179 0.09 18.73 -10.78
N ASN A 180 -0.35 19.56 -11.71
CA ASN A 180 -1.63 19.37 -12.40
C ASN A 180 -1.64 18.07 -13.21
N TRP A 181 -0.54 17.73 -13.87
CA TRP A 181 -0.42 16.46 -14.57
C TRP A 181 -0.60 15.29 -13.60
N LEU A 182 0.08 15.28 -12.47
CA LEU A 182 -0.01 14.23 -11.43
C LEU A 182 -1.44 14.13 -10.87
N MET A 183 -2.06 15.25 -10.52
CA MET A 183 -3.44 15.28 -10.00
C MET A 183 -4.44 14.71 -11.00
N ASN A 184 -4.26 15.00 -12.29
CA ASN A 184 -5.09 14.46 -13.35
C ASN A 184 -4.94 12.94 -13.53
N GLN A 185 -3.80 12.35 -13.16
CA GLN A 185 -3.67 10.88 -13.15
C GLN A 185 -4.52 10.25 -12.04
N GLY A 186 -4.56 10.85 -10.85
CA GLY A 186 -5.40 10.41 -9.74
C GLY A 186 -6.90 10.47 -10.05
N GLY A 187 -7.34 11.49 -10.81
CA GLY A 187 -8.75 11.63 -11.22
C GLY A 187 -9.28 10.53 -12.15
N LYS A 188 -8.40 9.68 -12.68
CA LYS A 188 -8.79 8.50 -13.48
C LYS A 188 -9.13 7.30 -12.58
N ASP A 189 -8.77 7.33 -11.33
CA ASP A 189 -9.15 6.33 -10.34
C ASP A 189 -10.51 6.71 -9.75
N THR A 190 -11.58 6.20 -10.35
CA THR A 190 -12.97 6.50 -9.99
C THR A 190 -13.47 5.74 -8.75
N THR A 191 -12.64 4.92 -8.14
CA THR A 191 -13.00 4.08 -6.99
C THR A 191 -12.26 4.46 -5.70
N SER A 192 -11.49 5.54 -5.73
CA SER A 192 -10.77 6.09 -4.57
C SER A 192 -11.58 7.15 -3.82
#